data_c4eaed7501533d109d2ca3e088a1b221
#
_entry.id   c4eaed7501533d109d2ca3e088a1b221
#
_cell.length_a   1.000
_cell.length_b   1.000
_cell.length_c   1.000
_cell.angle_alpha   90.00
_cell.angle_beta   90.00
_cell.angle_gamma   90.00
#
_symmetry.space_group_name_H-M   'P 1'
#
loop_
_entity.id
_entity.type
_entity.pdbx_description
1 polymer ?
#
loop_
_entity_poly.entity_id
_entity_poly.type
_entity_poly.pdbx_seq_one_letter_code
_entity_poly.pdbx_strand_id
1 'polypeptide(L)' 'MKIKDIFNVLDTSEVQRICVFPKTQPVLGIRPNEGRFVSISITDRDKIMQILDMEVEQISISDGFLNINV' A
#
# COMPACT_ATOMS: atom_id res chain seq x y z
N MET A 1 6.25 -12.45 1.19
CA MET A 1 5.64 -11.63 0.13
C MET A 1 5.92 -10.17 0.42
N LYS A 2 6.39 -9.45 -0.58
CA LYS A 2 6.64 -8.01 -0.45
C LYS A 2 5.38 -7.23 -0.81
N ILE A 3 5.26 -6.00 -0.32
CA ILE A 3 4.08 -5.17 -0.59
C ILE A 3 3.88 -4.97 -2.10
N LYS A 4 4.97 -4.75 -2.84
CA LYS A 4 4.89 -4.57 -4.30
C LYS A 4 4.27 -5.76 -5.03
N ASP A 5 4.37 -6.97 -4.48
CA ASP A 5 3.78 -8.17 -5.08
C ASP A 5 2.26 -8.15 -4.99
N ILE A 6 1.71 -7.52 -3.95
CA ILE A 6 0.26 -7.39 -3.78
C ILE A 6 -0.33 -6.55 -4.91
N PHE A 7 0.34 -5.47 -5.30
CA PHE A 7 -0.16 -4.56 -6.33
C PHE A 7 -0.25 -5.21 -7.70
N ASN A 8 0.53 -6.27 -7.94
CA ASN A 8 0.49 -6.98 -9.22
C ASN A 8 -0.76 -7.83 -9.41
N VAL A 9 -1.43 -8.18 -8.31
CA VAL A 9 -2.59 -9.08 -8.34
C VAL A 9 -3.86 -8.44 -7.79
N LEU A 10 -3.78 -7.23 -7.23
CA LEU A 10 -4.91 -6.57 -6.61
C LEU A 10 -5.81 -5.93 -7.66
N ASP A 11 -7.11 -6.21 -7.56
CA ASP A 11 -8.11 -5.56 -8.41
C ASP A 11 -8.40 -4.16 -7.87
N THR A 12 -8.07 -3.14 -8.65
CA THR A 12 -8.23 -1.75 -8.24
C THR A 12 -9.69 -1.32 -8.07
N SER A 13 -10.64 -2.05 -8.70
CA SER A 13 -12.06 -1.71 -8.61
C SER A 13 -12.67 -2.04 -7.26
N GLU A 14 -12.04 -2.93 -6.49
CA GLU A 14 -12.57 -3.39 -5.20
C GLU A 14 -11.99 -2.64 -4.00
N VAL A 15 -10.98 -1.79 -4.22
CA VAL A 15 -10.24 -1.15 -3.13
C VAL A 15 -10.35 0.35 -3.24
N GLN A 16 -10.79 1.01 -2.16
CA GLN A 16 -10.86 2.47 -2.09
C GLN A 16 -9.53 3.09 -1.66
N ARG A 17 -8.80 2.40 -0.78
CA ARG A 17 -7.53 2.90 -0.24
C ARG A 17 -6.70 1.75 0.30
N ILE A 18 -5.39 1.89 0.17
CA ILE A 18 -4.43 0.99 0.79
C ILE A 18 -3.64 1.79 1.81
N CYS A 19 -3.55 1.28 3.03
CA CYS A 19 -2.76 1.89 4.10
C CYS A 19 -1.67 0.92 4.52
N VAL A 20 -0.42 1.32 4.39
CA VAL A 20 0.73 0.54 4.82
C VAL A 20 1.28 1.14 6.11
N PHE A 21 1.44 0.32 7.14
CA PHE A 21 1.89 0.73 8.47
C PHE A 21 3.29 0.21 8.76
N PRO A 22 4.35 0.93 8.33
CA PRO A 22 5.71 0.56 8.68
C PRO A 22 5.98 0.84 10.16
N LYS A 23 6.85 0.04 10.79
CA LYS A 23 7.15 0.19 12.21
C LYS A 23 7.91 1.47 12.54
N THR A 24 8.80 1.90 11.64
CA THR A 24 9.72 3.02 11.90
C THR A 24 9.60 4.15 10.88
N GLN A 25 8.61 4.10 10.00
CA GLN A 25 8.42 5.11 8.95
C GLN A 25 6.98 5.61 8.95
N PRO A 26 6.70 6.74 8.29
CA PRO A 26 5.33 7.25 8.19
C PRO A 26 4.41 6.26 7.48
N VAL A 27 3.13 6.34 7.81
CA VAL A 27 2.11 5.54 7.13
C VAL A 27 2.06 5.92 5.65
N LEU A 28 2.10 4.93 4.78
CA LEU A 28 1.95 5.14 3.34
C LEU A 28 0.50 4.92 2.95
N GLY A 29 -0.18 6.00 2.56
CA GLY A 29 -1.52 5.94 2.00
C GLY A 29 -1.46 5.88 0.48
N ILE A 30 -2.21 4.97 -0.11
CA ILE A 30 -2.26 4.78 -1.56
C ILE A 30 -3.71 4.64 -1.97
N ARG A 31 -4.08 5.22 -3.10
CA ARG A 31 -5.41 5.05 -3.67
C ARG A 31 -5.33 4.64 -5.14
N PRO A 32 -6.32 3.90 -5.64
CA PRO A 32 -6.42 3.63 -7.07
C PRO A 32 -6.79 4.90 -7.83
N ASN A 33 -6.21 5.08 -9.01
CA ASN A 33 -6.53 6.17 -9.90
C ASN A 33 -6.30 5.72 -11.35
N GLU A 34 -7.38 5.53 -12.10
CA GLU A 34 -7.33 5.16 -13.52
C GLU A 34 -6.48 3.89 -13.77
N GLY A 35 -6.70 2.85 -12.96
CA GLY A 35 -5.97 1.59 -13.09
C GLY A 35 -4.56 1.60 -12.52
N ARG A 36 -4.15 2.69 -11.87
CA ARG A 36 -2.85 2.83 -11.21
C ARG A 36 -3.03 3.02 -9.72
N PHE A 37 -1.94 2.87 -9.00
CA PHE A 37 -1.89 3.18 -7.57
C PHE A 37 -1.07 4.45 -7.37
N VAL A 38 -1.64 5.42 -6.69
CA VAL A 38 -1.03 6.73 -6.47
C VAL A 38 -0.88 6.98 -4.97
N SER A 39 0.32 7.36 -4.55
CA SER A 39 0.55 7.75 -3.16
C SER A 39 -0.17 9.05 -2.84
N ILE A 40 -0.84 9.08 -1.68
CA ILE A 40 -1.55 10.26 -1.20
C ILE A 40 -0.96 10.84 0.08
N SER A 41 0.08 10.23 0.63
CA SER A 41 0.67 10.70 1.90
C SER A 41 2.16 11.01 1.79
N ILE A 42 2.92 10.21 1.05
CA ILE A 42 4.36 10.36 0.91
C ILE A 42 4.68 10.73 -0.54
N THR A 43 5.46 11.77 -0.74
CA THR A 43 5.86 12.23 -2.09
C THR A 43 7.27 11.81 -2.45
N ASP A 44 8.09 11.42 -1.48
CA ASP A 44 9.48 10.97 -1.72
C ASP A 44 9.46 9.57 -2.32
N ARG A 45 9.88 9.47 -3.60
CA ARG A 45 9.87 8.20 -4.33
C ARG A 45 10.76 7.15 -3.68
N ASP A 46 11.91 7.55 -3.14
CA ASP A 46 12.84 6.60 -2.52
C ASP A 46 12.22 5.97 -1.28
N LYS A 47 11.52 6.76 -0.47
CA LYS A 47 10.80 6.24 0.69
C LYS A 47 9.67 5.30 0.28
N ILE A 48 8.90 5.67 -0.74
CA ILE A 48 7.84 4.81 -1.26
C ILE A 48 8.42 3.48 -1.71
N MET A 49 9.51 3.50 -2.48
CA MET A 49 10.15 2.29 -2.96
C MET A 49 10.66 1.41 -1.82
N GLN A 50 11.24 2.01 -0.79
CA GLN A 50 11.68 1.28 0.40
C GLN A 50 10.52 0.58 1.10
N ILE A 51 9.41 1.27 1.27
CA ILE A 51 8.22 0.71 1.93
C ILE A 51 7.63 -0.43 1.10
N LEU A 52 7.53 -0.24 -0.21
CA LEU A 52 6.98 -1.26 -1.11
C LEU A 52 7.85 -2.53 -1.17
N ASP A 53 9.11 -2.43 -0.81
CA ASP A 53 10.04 -3.57 -0.80
C ASP A 53 10.06 -4.31 0.54
N MET A 54 9.28 -3.87 1.52
CA MET A 54 9.20 -4.52 2.83
C MET A 54 8.35 -5.79 2.78
N GLU A 55 8.68 -6.73 3.67
CA GLU A 55 7.90 -7.97 3.79
C GLU A 55 6.57 -7.70 4.50
N VAL A 56 5.52 -8.30 3.99
CA VAL A 56 4.18 -8.20 4.57
C VAL A 56 4.09 -9.12 5.78
N GLU A 57 3.68 -8.58 6.93
CA GLU A 57 3.42 -9.37 8.13
C GLU A 57 1.96 -9.74 8.26
N GLN A 58 1.06 -8.80 7.97
CA GLN A 58 -0.37 -9.01 8.14
C GLN A 58 -1.16 -8.13 7.17
N ILE A 59 -2.25 -8.67 6.64
CA ILE A 59 -3.19 -7.94 5.80
C ILE A 59 -4.57 -8.04 6.42
N SER A 60 -5.29 -6.92 6.47
CA SER A 60 -6.70 -6.91 6.85
C SER A 60 -7.48 -6.00 5.91
N ILE A 61 -8.76 -6.32 5.72
CA ILE A 61 -9.65 -5.56 4.86
C ILE A 61 -10.84 -5.10 5.68
N SER A 62 -11.19 -3.82 5.56
CA SER A 62 -12.33 -3.25 6.26
C SER A 62 -12.93 -2.14 5.39
N ASP A 63 -14.21 -2.29 5.01
CA ASP A 63 -14.99 -1.28 4.28
C ASP A 63 -14.29 -0.75 3.01
N GLY A 64 -13.67 -1.65 2.25
CA GLY A 64 -12.94 -1.30 1.03
C GLY A 64 -11.53 -0.78 1.26
N PHE A 65 -11.10 -0.69 2.51
CA PHE A 65 -9.73 -0.30 2.87
C PHE A 65 -8.87 -1.54 3.09
N LEU A 66 -7.73 -1.59 2.43
CA LEU A 66 -6.75 -2.63 2.63
C LEU A 66 -5.66 -2.11 3.57
N ASN A 67 -5.49 -2.77 4.71
CA ASN A 67 -4.49 -2.38 5.70
C ASN A 67 -3.38 -3.42 5.71
N ILE A 68 -2.15 -2.96 5.54
CA ILE A 68 -0.97 -3.82 5.44
C ILE A 68 0.01 -3.43 6.56
N ASN A 69 0.34 -4.39 7.41
CA ASN A 69 1.37 -4.23 8.43
C ASN A 69 2.67 -4.88 7.95
N VAL A 70 3.75 -4.16 8.10
CA VAL A 70 5.09 -4.61 7.72
C VAL A 70 6.11 -4.42 8.81
#